data_a6651df483f99a0886a0d21f1a41ae6d
#
_entry.id   a6651df483f99a0886a0d21f1a41ae6d
#
_cell.length_a   1.000
_cell.length_b   1.000
_cell.length_c   1.000
_cell.angle_alpha   90.00
_cell.angle_beta   90.00
_cell.angle_gamma   90.00
#
_symmetry.space_group_name_H-M   'P 1'
#
loop_
_entity.id
_entity.type
_entity.pdbx_description
1 polymer ?
#
loop_
_entity_poly.entity_id
_entity_poly.type
_entity_poly.pdbx_seq_one_letter_code
_entity_poly.pdbx_strand_id
1 'polypeptide(L)'
;HRKNLEKSIEKVEFASFGAQAIPLQDENVDIVIMLKSLHHVPQPLMSQSLQEIHRILRVGGVAYLSEPVFQGALNEVIRLFHDEESVRKFAFDAIAESTELGLFHLTEEYFFLSPVRMLSFDQFREAIMDATYQDHEADENLVSEVRARFESHRSEDRETPFYFETPNRVDLLKKL
;
A
#
# COMPACT_ATOMS: atom_id res chain seq x y z
N HIS A 1 -6.38 9.86 -17.34
CA HIS A 1 -6.49 10.52 -16.01
C HIS A 1 -5.36 11.52 -15.75
N ARG A 2 -4.09 11.12 -15.95
CA ARG A 2 -2.89 11.93 -15.67
C ARG A 2 -2.91 13.30 -16.38
N LYS A 3 -3.15 13.35 -17.69
CA LYS A 3 -3.16 14.59 -18.48
C LYS A 3 -4.24 15.62 -18.08
N ASN A 4 -5.30 15.17 -17.40
CA ASN A 4 -6.36 16.06 -16.93
C ASN A 4 -6.06 16.64 -15.53
N LEU A 5 -5.28 15.93 -14.72
CA LEU A 5 -4.87 16.39 -13.39
C LEU A 5 -3.75 17.44 -13.48
N GLU A 6 -2.80 17.27 -14.41
CA GLU A 6 -1.68 18.22 -14.60
C GLU A 6 -2.13 19.64 -14.92
N LYS A 7 -3.34 19.82 -15.48
CA LYS A 7 -3.89 21.14 -15.82
C LYS A 7 -4.63 21.84 -14.68
N SER A 8 -4.89 21.15 -13.57
CA SER A 8 -5.79 21.64 -12.53
C SER A 8 -5.12 21.87 -11.17
N ILE A 9 -3.90 21.40 -10.97
CA ILE A 9 -3.22 21.49 -9.67
C ILE A 9 -1.93 22.28 -9.84
N GLU A 10 -1.95 23.52 -9.33
CA GLU A 10 -0.77 24.39 -9.31
C GLU A 10 0.32 23.77 -8.41
N LYS A 11 1.59 23.83 -8.86
CA LYS A 11 2.77 23.32 -8.12
C LYS A 11 2.84 21.80 -7.92
N VAL A 12 2.14 21.02 -8.74
CA VAL A 12 2.25 19.55 -8.77
C VAL A 12 2.84 19.11 -10.09
N GLU A 13 3.89 18.30 -10.01
CA GLU A 13 4.53 17.66 -11.15
C GLU A 13 4.31 16.14 -11.07
N PHE A 14 3.95 15.53 -12.20
CA PHE A 14 3.78 14.09 -12.32
C PHE A 14 4.94 13.51 -13.13
N ALA A 15 5.65 12.56 -12.54
CA ALA A 15 6.72 11.85 -13.21
C ALA A 15 6.47 10.32 -13.20
N SER A 16 7.11 9.60 -14.11
CA SER A 16 7.02 8.14 -14.20
C SER A 16 8.39 7.55 -13.95
N PHE A 17 8.57 6.95 -12.76
CA PHE A 17 9.80 6.28 -12.38
C PHE A 17 9.49 5.25 -11.28
N GLY A 18 10.40 4.29 -11.09
CA GLY A 18 10.33 3.39 -9.94
C GLY A 18 11.07 3.98 -8.73
N ALA A 19 10.63 3.61 -7.53
CA ALA A 19 11.24 4.07 -6.29
C ALA A 19 12.73 3.70 -6.15
N GLN A 20 13.18 2.66 -6.85
CA GLN A 20 14.56 2.22 -6.89
C GLN A 20 15.50 3.10 -7.76
N ALA A 21 14.94 4.08 -8.50
CA ALA A 21 15.71 4.98 -9.36
C ALA A 21 14.96 6.31 -9.51
N ILE A 22 15.08 7.18 -8.51
CA ILE A 22 14.34 8.44 -8.45
C ILE A 22 15.14 9.53 -9.18
N PRO A 23 14.59 10.18 -10.22
CA PRO A 23 15.30 11.15 -11.05
C PRO A 23 15.38 12.54 -10.38
N LEU A 24 15.76 12.59 -9.13
CA LEU A 24 16.02 13.80 -8.35
C LEU A 24 17.47 13.82 -7.88
N GLN A 25 18.02 15.01 -7.65
CA GLN A 25 19.34 15.18 -7.06
C GLN A 25 19.35 14.74 -5.59
N ASP A 26 20.54 14.50 -5.04
CA ASP A 26 20.73 14.25 -3.63
C ASP A 26 20.21 15.44 -2.82
N GLU A 27 19.64 15.15 -1.64
CA GLU A 27 19.17 16.16 -0.69
C GLU A 27 18.22 17.22 -1.30
N ASN A 28 17.30 16.77 -2.14
CA ASN A 28 16.41 17.65 -2.91
C ASN A 28 15.06 17.87 -2.25
N VAL A 29 14.60 16.95 -1.40
CA VAL A 29 13.25 17.00 -0.79
C VAL A 29 13.31 16.93 0.73
N ASP A 30 12.30 17.50 1.38
CA ASP A 30 12.17 17.49 2.83
C ASP A 30 11.34 16.30 3.33
N ILE A 31 10.38 15.85 2.49
CA ILE A 31 9.45 14.77 2.84
C ILE A 31 9.27 13.83 1.65
N VAL A 32 9.29 12.53 1.91
CA VAL A 32 8.84 11.48 0.99
C VAL A 32 7.65 10.76 1.61
N ILE A 33 6.61 10.52 0.84
CA ILE A 33 5.42 9.79 1.28
C ILE A 33 5.21 8.58 0.37
N MET A 34 5.17 7.38 0.96
CA MET A 34 4.74 6.15 0.30
C MET A 34 3.47 5.64 0.98
N LEU A 35 2.41 5.47 0.21
CA LEU A 35 1.14 4.97 0.72
C LEU A 35 0.79 3.66 0.03
N LYS A 36 0.88 2.56 0.77
CA LYS A 36 0.55 1.20 0.29
C LYS A 36 1.28 0.88 -1.01
N SER A 37 2.57 1.14 -1.09
CA SER A 37 3.31 1.08 -2.35
C SER A 37 4.68 0.41 -2.28
N LEU A 38 5.30 0.30 -1.11
CA LEU A 38 6.59 -0.37 -0.98
C LEU A 38 6.46 -1.88 -1.28
N HIS A 39 5.39 -2.52 -0.82
CA HIS A 39 5.13 -3.95 -1.09
C HIS A 39 4.88 -4.26 -2.58
N HIS A 40 4.58 -3.26 -3.41
CA HIS A 40 4.50 -3.41 -4.87
C HIS A 40 5.86 -3.27 -5.58
N VAL A 41 6.91 -2.83 -4.87
CA VAL A 41 8.27 -2.85 -5.40
C VAL A 41 8.76 -4.29 -5.43
N PRO A 42 9.38 -4.77 -6.53
CA PRO A 42 9.99 -6.10 -6.54
C PRO A 42 10.93 -6.29 -5.34
N GLN A 43 10.78 -7.40 -4.62
CA GLN A 43 11.52 -7.67 -3.37
C GLN A 43 13.03 -7.33 -3.45
N PRO A 44 13.77 -7.73 -4.50
CA PRO A 44 15.21 -7.42 -4.58
C PRO A 44 15.52 -5.92 -4.68
N LEU A 45 14.52 -5.08 -4.98
CA LEU A 45 14.67 -3.64 -5.18
C LEU A 45 14.15 -2.81 -3.99
N MET A 46 13.55 -3.44 -2.97
CA MET A 46 12.98 -2.72 -1.82
C MET A 46 14.06 -1.96 -1.03
N SER A 47 15.17 -2.63 -0.69
CA SER A 47 16.29 -1.99 0.01
C SER A 47 16.92 -0.87 -0.82
N GLN A 48 17.06 -1.07 -2.14
CA GLN A 48 17.54 -0.02 -3.06
C GLN A 48 16.57 1.18 -3.09
N SER A 49 15.26 0.93 -3.06
CA SER A 49 14.26 2.01 -3.02
C SER A 49 14.37 2.85 -1.75
N LEU A 50 14.61 2.21 -0.60
CA LEU A 50 14.86 2.93 0.66
C LEU A 50 16.17 3.73 0.63
N GLN A 51 17.23 3.21 -0.02
CA GLN A 51 18.47 3.95 -0.25
C GLN A 51 18.25 5.18 -1.15
N GLU A 52 17.48 5.05 -2.22
CA GLU A 52 17.12 6.17 -3.08
C GLU A 52 16.28 7.23 -2.35
N ILE A 53 15.31 6.82 -1.53
CA ILE A 53 14.54 7.73 -0.68
C ILE A 53 15.48 8.46 0.27
N HIS A 54 16.41 7.75 0.91
CA HIS A 54 17.41 8.37 1.79
C HIS A 54 18.30 9.36 1.00
N ARG A 55 18.74 8.99 -0.19
CA ARG A 55 19.60 9.85 -1.02
C ARG A 55 18.96 11.18 -1.33
N ILE A 56 17.68 11.18 -1.73
CA ILE A 56 16.97 12.39 -2.14
C ILE A 56 16.48 13.24 -0.97
N LEU A 57 16.29 12.65 0.22
CA LEU A 57 15.94 13.39 1.42
C LEU A 57 17.10 14.26 1.88
N ARG A 58 16.81 15.49 2.30
CA ARG A 58 17.77 16.35 3.01
C ARG A 58 18.08 15.78 4.38
N VAL A 59 19.21 16.14 4.94
CA VAL A 59 19.50 15.88 6.36
C VAL A 59 18.37 16.47 7.23
N GLY A 60 17.82 15.66 8.13
CA GLY A 60 16.63 16.00 8.93
C GLY A 60 15.30 15.76 8.22
N GLY A 61 15.30 15.45 6.93
CA GLY A 61 14.11 15.11 6.17
C GLY A 61 13.49 13.76 6.60
N VAL A 62 12.22 13.57 6.25
CA VAL A 62 11.40 12.46 6.77
C VAL A 62 10.78 11.65 5.62
N ALA A 63 10.84 10.33 5.73
CA ALA A 63 10.02 9.42 4.94
C ALA A 63 8.84 8.92 5.79
N TYR A 64 7.63 9.13 5.28
CA TYR A 64 6.39 8.58 5.82
C TYR A 64 6.00 7.36 5.00
N LEU A 65 6.15 6.18 5.57
CA LEU A 65 5.82 4.91 4.92
C LEU A 65 4.58 4.32 5.58
N SER A 66 3.50 4.16 4.82
CA SER A 66 2.27 3.52 5.31
C SER A 66 1.99 2.26 4.49
N GLU A 67 2.03 1.11 5.15
CA GLU A 67 1.86 -0.20 4.52
C GLU A 67 0.72 -0.98 5.16
N PRO A 68 -0.05 -1.77 4.39
CA PRO A 68 -1.11 -2.59 4.93
C PRO A 68 -0.55 -3.78 5.70
N VAL A 69 -1.11 -4.05 6.86
CA VAL A 69 -0.81 -5.26 7.63
C VAL A 69 -1.63 -6.43 7.09
N PHE A 70 -1.01 -7.61 6.97
CA PHE A 70 -1.69 -8.82 6.47
C PHE A 70 -2.57 -9.44 7.55
N GLN A 71 -3.67 -8.75 7.89
CA GLN A 71 -4.62 -9.14 8.92
C GLN A 71 -6.03 -8.59 8.62
N GLY A 72 -7.03 -9.20 9.27
CA GLY A 72 -8.41 -8.72 9.26
C GLY A 72 -9.31 -9.44 8.26
N ALA A 73 -10.61 -9.32 8.50
CA ALA A 73 -11.64 -10.07 7.76
C ALA A 73 -11.62 -9.81 6.24
N LEU A 74 -11.39 -8.57 5.81
CA LEU A 74 -11.30 -8.26 4.39
C LEU A 74 -10.05 -8.91 3.77
N ASN A 75 -8.94 -8.97 4.51
CA ASN A 75 -7.72 -9.62 4.06
C ASN A 75 -7.94 -11.13 3.85
N GLU A 76 -8.72 -11.80 4.72
CA GLU A 76 -9.08 -13.21 4.56
C GLU A 76 -9.94 -13.49 3.32
N VAL A 77 -10.66 -12.50 2.82
CA VAL A 77 -11.38 -12.58 1.54
C VAL A 77 -10.43 -12.40 0.37
N ILE A 78 -9.60 -11.34 0.43
CA ILE A 78 -8.71 -10.96 -0.68
C ILE A 78 -7.63 -12.03 -0.91
N ARG A 79 -7.07 -12.64 0.14
CA ARG A 79 -6.02 -13.65 0.01
C ARG A 79 -6.43 -14.90 -0.82
N LEU A 80 -7.72 -15.16 -0.97
CA LEU A 80 -8.20 -16.28 -1.78
C LEU A 80 -7.82 -16.12 -3.27
N PHE A 81 -7.68 -14.89 -3.74
CA PHE A 81 -7.34 -14.59 -5.12
C PHE A 81 -6.11 -13.71 -5.29
N HIS A 82 -5.67 -13.04 -4.23
CA HIS A 82 -4.51 -12.16 -4.23
C HIS A 82 -3.81 -12.21 -2.86
N ASP A 83 -2.93 -13.20 -2.70
CA ASP A 83 -2.18 -13.38 -1.47
C ASP A 83 -0.90 -12.53 -1.48
N GLU A 84 -0.91 -11.47 -0.67
CA GLU A 84 0.21 -10.54 -0.51
C GLU A 84 1.00 -10.74 0.79
N GLU A 85 0.81 -11.86 1.51
CA GLU A 85 1.46 -12.08 2.81
C GLU A 85 2.98 -11.88 2.73
N SER A 86 3.61 -12.54 1.78
CA SER A 86 5.06 -12.50 1.62
C SER A 86 5.57 -11.11 1.24
N VAL A 87 4.93 -10.44 0.28
CA VAL A 87 5.41 -9.13 -0.20
C VAL A 87 5.22 -8.03 0.85
N ARG A 88 4.15 -8.08 1.63
CA ARG A 88 3.94 -7.15 2.76
C ARG A 88 4.96 -7.40 3.87
N LYS A 89 5.25 -8.68 4.18
CA LYS A 89 6.32 -9.01 5.12
C LYS A 89 7.67 -8.48 4.65
N PHE A 90 8.04 -8.68 3.39
CA PHE A 90 9.31 -8.19 2.84
C PHE A 90 9.42 -6.67 2.90
N ALA A 91 8.31 -5.93 2.71
CA ALA A 91 8.32 -4.48 2.86
C ALA A 91 8.65 -4.07 4.30
N PHE A 92 8.03 -4.71 5.30
CA PHE A 92 8.34 -4.46 6.71
C PHE A 92 9.76 -4.88 7.09
N ASP A 93 10.24 -6.01 6.59
CA ASP A 93 11.62 -6.48 6.82
C ASP A 93 12.63 -5.46 6.24
N ALA A 94 12.39 -4.94 5.03
CA ALA A 94 13.26 -3.94 4.41
C ALA A 94 13.28 -2.60 5.19
N ILE A 95 12.14 -2.16 5.72
CA ILE A 95 12.06 -0.98 6.60
C ILE A 95 12.89 -1.21 7.86
N ALA A 96 12.70 -2.35 8.53
CA ALA A 96 13.46 -2.71 9.74
C ALA A 96 14.97 -2.75 9.47
N GLU A 97 15.39 -3.44 8.40
CA GLU A 97 16.79 -3.51 7.99
C GLU A 97 17.39 -2.11 7.74
N SER A 98 16.64 -1.21 7.10
CA SER A 98 17.11 0.15 6.83
C SER A 98 17.42 0.95 8.09
N THR A 99 16.71 0.69 9.18
CA THR A 99 16.93 1.31 10.48
C THR A 99 18.05 0.63 11.24
N GLU A 100 18.13 -0.69 11.21
CA GLU A 100 19.20 -1.47 11.84
C GLU A 100 20.59 -1.16 11.26
N LEU A 101 20.64 -0.95 9.94
CA LEU A 101 21.86 -0.54 9.24
C LEU A 101 22.20 0.95 9.41
N GLY A 102 21.37 1.72 10.13
CA GLY A 102 21.58 3.13 10.39
C GLY A 102 21.34 4.05 9.18
N LEU A 103 20.64 3.55 8.15
CA LEU A 103 20.24 4.38 7.01
C LEU A 103 19.21 5.43 7.47
N PHE A 104 18.26 5.02 8.31
CA PHE A 104 17.27 5.90 8.90
C PHE A 104 17.22 5.73 10.42
N HIS A 105 16.75 6.78 11.08
CA HIS A 105 16.27 6.70 12.46
C HIS A 105 14.76 6.56 12.46
N LEU A 106 14.24 5.48 13.05
CA LEU A 106 12.79 5.31 13.26
C LEU A 106 12.35 6.28 14.36
N THR A 107 11.61 7.32 13.97
CA THR A 107 11.12 8.34 14.91
C THR A 107 9.84 7.88 15.59
N GLU A 108 8.95 7.25 14.83
CA GLU A 108 7.66 6.77 15.32
C GLU A 108 7.18 5.58 14.49
N GLU A 109 6.57 4.61 15.15
CA GLU A 109 5.79 3.53 14.54
C GLU A 109 4.39 3.55 15.17
N TYR A 110 3.36 3.56 14.35
CA TYR A 110 1.99 3.46 14.84
C TYR A 110 1.08 2.71 13.87
N PHE A 111 -0.06 2.26 14.42
CA PHE A 111 -1.07 1.52 13.65
C PHE A 111 -2.37 2.29 13.62
N PHE A 112 -3.08 2.17 12.50
CA PHE A 112 -4.43 2.69 12.38
C PHE A 112 -5.32 1.75 11.56
N LEU A 113 -6.62 1.85 11.75
CA LEU A 113 -7.62 1.07 11.02
C LEU A 113 -8.23 1.95 9.93
N SER A 114 -8.19 1.46 8.69
CA SER A 114 -8.90 2.09 7.57
C SER A 114 -10.26 1.44 7.41
N PRO A 115 -11.37 2.19 7.52
CA PRO A 115 -12.70 1.64 7.29
C PRO A 115 -12.96 1.41 5.80
N VAL A 116 -13.49 0.23 5.48
CA VAL A 116 -13.97 -0.14 4.15
C VAL A 116 -15.44 -0.49 4.25
N ARG A 117 -16.28 0.21 3.48
CA ARG A 117 -17.74 0.00 3.44
C ARG A 117 -18.15 -0.42 2.05
N MET A 118 -18.95 -1.48 1.98
CA MET A 118 -19.47 -1.98 0.72
C MET A 118 -20.95 -2.38 0.88
N LEU A 119 -21.71 -2.21 -0.18
CA LEU A 119 -23.13 -2.50 -0.21
C LEU A 119 -23.42 -3.92 -0.71
N SER A 120 -22.53 -4.49 -1.52
CA SER A 120 -22.73 -5.80 -2.13
C SER A 120 -21.40 -6.44 -2.53
N PHE A 121 -21.45 -7.74 -2.83
CA PHE A 121 -20.35 -8.45 -3.46
C PHE A 121 -20.01 -7.90 -4.86
N ASP A 122 -20.99 -7.44 -5.60
CA ASP A 122 -20.73 -6.91 -6.95
C ASP A 122 -19.89 -5.62 -6.87
N GLN A 123 -20.15 -4.76 -5.87
CA GLN A 123 -19.28 -3.60 -5.60
C GLN A 123 -17.87 -4.03 -5.17
N PHE A 124 -17.73 -5.06 -4.33
CA PHE A 124 -16.43 -5.62 -3.95
C PHE A 124 -15.69 -6.17 -5.17
N ARG A 125 -16.39 -6.94 -6.01
CA ARG A 125 -15.83 -7.52 -7.23
C ARG A 125 -15.28 -6.43 -8.14
N GLU A 126 -16.09 -5.44 -8.49
CA GLU A 126 -15.69 -4.34 -9.37
C GLU A 126 -14.52 -3.52 -8.80
N ALA A 127 -14.59 -3.16 -7.50
CA ALA A 127 -13.61 -2.26 -6.89
C ALA A 127 -12.26 -2.91 -6.56
N ILE A 128 -12.24 -4.22 -6.27
CA ILE A 128 -11.05 -4.91 -5.77
C ILE A 128 -10.68 -6.08 -6.67
N MET A 129 -11.59 -7.02 -6.90
CA MET A 129 -11.26 -8.26 -7.60
C MET A 129 -10.92 -8.01 -9.07
N ASP A 130 -11.80 -7.33 -9.80
CA ASP A 130 -11.60 -7.04 -11.23
C ASP A 130 -10.45 -6.04 -11.45
N ALA A 131 -10.19 -5.14 -10.50
CA ALA A 131 -9.03 -4.25 -10.54
C ALA A 131 -7.70 -5.00 -10.37
N THR A 132 -7.69 -6.14 -9.69
CA THR A 132 -6.52 -7.00 -9.48
C THR A 132 -6.29 -7.94 -10.68
N TYR A 133 -7.35 -8.42 -11.30
CA TYR A 133 -7.34 -9.33 -12.46
C TYR A 133 -7.51 -8.57 -13.79
N GLN A 134 -6.61 -7.65 -14.11
CA GLN A 134 -6.72 -6.85 -15.33
C GLN A 134 -6.60 -7.64 -16.66
N ASP A 135 -6.01 -8.84 -16.64
CA ASP A 135 -5.68 -9.62 -17.83
C ASP A 135 -6.27 -11.04 -17.87
N HIS A 136 -6.98 -11.50 -16.86
CA HIS A 136 -7.56 -12.86 -16.80
C HIS A 136 -8.96 -12.83 -16.19
N GLU A 137 -9.90 -13.54 -16.84
CA GLU A 137 -11.20 -13.84 -16.22
C GLU A 137 -10.96 -14.78 -15.01
N ALA A 138 -11.44 -14.38 -13.84
CA ALA A 138 -11.37 -15.25 -12.67
C ALA A 138 -12.24 -16.50 -12.90
N ASP A 139 -11.72 -17.67 -12.54
CA ASP A 139 -12.46 -18.93 -12.59
C ASP A 139 -13.77 -18.80 -11.78
N GLU A 140 -14.90 -19.30 -12.33
CA GLU A 140 -16.21 -19.25 -11.69
C GLU A 140 -16.23 -19.92 -10.30
N ASN A 141 -15.45 -20.97 -10.10
CA ASN A 141 -15.32 -21.63 -8.79
C ASN A 141 -14.65 -20.70 -7.78
N LEU A 142 -13.58 -20.01 -8.17
CA LEU A 142 -12.89 -19.04 -7.34
C LEU A 142 -13.83 -17.86 -6.99
N VAL A 143 -14.56 -17.34 -7.98
CA VAL A 143 -15.55 -16.25 -7.75
C VAL A 143 -16.61 -16.70 -6.75
N SER A 144 -17.09 -17.94 -6.85
CA SER A 144 -18.09 -18.51 -5.94
C SER A 144 -17.54 -18.64 -4.51
N GLU A 145 -16.30 -19.11 -4.35
CA GLU A 145 -15.63 -19.24 -3.06
C GLU A 145 -15.42 -17.85 -2.39
N VAL A 146 -14.89 -16.90 -3.15
CA VAL A 146 -14.67 -15.52 -2.70
C VAL A 146 -15.99 -14.89 -2.29
N ARG A 147 -17.06 -15.06 -3.10
CA ARG A 147 -18.41 -14.59 -2.77
C ARG A 147 -18.91 -15.19 -1.45
N ALA A 148 -18.80 -16.49 -1.29
CA ALA A 148 -19.25 -17.16 -0.07
C ALA A 148 -18.50 -16.63 1.16
N ARG A 149 -17.19 -16.44 1.09
CA ARG A 149 -16.39 -15.87 2.16
C ARG A 149 -16.79 -14.41 2.44
N PHE A 150 -16.94 -13.58 1.41
CA PHE A 150 -17.38 -12.19 1.56
C PHE A 150 -18.76 -12.09 2.22
N GLU A 151 -19.75 -12.85 1.71
CA GLU A 151 -21.12 -12.85 2.22
C GLU A 151 -21.23 -13.33 3.67
N SER A 152 -20.29 -14.17 4.13
CA SER A 152 -20.25 -14.59 5.54
C SER A 152 -19.99 -13.44 6.53
N HIS A 153 -19.51 -12.29 6.05
CA HIS A 153 -19.30 -11.09 6.85
C HIS A 153 -20.45 -10.09 6.80
N ARG A 154 -21.60 -10.48 6.22
CA ARG A 154 -22.78 -9.63 6.16
C ARG A 154 -23.32 -9.32 7.56
N SER A 155 -23.45 -8.03 7.84
CA SER A 155 -24.09 -7.55 9.07
C SER A 155 -25.62 -7.40 8.90
N GLU A 156 -26.32 -7.19 10.01
CA GLU A 156 -27.75 -6.88 10.01
C GLU A 156 -28.04 -5.42 9.60
N ASP A 157 -27.03 -4.56 9.60
CA ASP A 157 -27.13 -3.18 9.17
C ASP A 157 -27.39 -3.11 7.65
N ARG A 158 -28.57 -2.59 7.29
CA ARG A 158 -28.98 -2.48 5.88
C ARG A 158 -28.32 -1.31 5.14
N GLU A 159 -27.84 -0.30 5.87
CA GLU A 159 -27.16 0.85 5.28
C GLU A 159 -25.67 0.55 5.00
N THR A 160 -25.09 -0.28 5.86
CA THR A 160 -23.67 -0.72 5.73
C THR A 160 -23.56 -2.23 5.93
N PRO A 161 -24.12 -3.04 5.01
CA PRO A 161 -24.18 -4.50 5.17
C PRO A 161 -22.79 -5.16 5.26
N PHE A 162 -21.77 -4.50 4.74
CA PHE A 162 -20.39 -4.96 4.84
C PHE A 162 -19.50 -3.83 5.32
N TYR A 163 -18.98 -3.98 6.54
CA TYR A 163 -18.04 -3.07 7.15
C TYR A 163 -16.79 -3.84 7.56
N PHE A 164 -15.66 -3.39 7.09
CA PHE A 164 -14.36 -3.97 7.42
C PHE A 164 -13.42 -2.88 7.96
N GLU A 165 -12.54 -3.28 8.86
CA GLU A 165 -11.43 -2.47 9.31
C GLU A 165 -10.12 -3.11 8.83
N THR A 166 -9.36 -2.38 8.02
CA THR A 166 -8.09 -2.86 7.49
C THR A 166 -6.94 -2.21 8.24
N PRO A 167 -6.13 -2.99 8.97
CA PRO A 167 -5.01 -2.43 9.71
C PRO A 167 -3.90 -1.97 8.77
N ASN A 168 -3.33 -0.82 9.08
CA ASN A 168 -2.16 -0.27 8.43
C ASN A 168 -1.12 0.08 9.49
N ARG A 169 0.15 -0.11 9.16
CA ARG A 169 1.30 0.34 9.95
C ARG A 169 1.91 1.55 9.26
N VAL A 170 2.31 2.53 10.05
CA VAL A 170 3.09 3.69 9.61
C VAL A 170 4.44 3.67 10.29
N ASP A 171 5.48 3.83 9.49
CA ASP A 171 6.85 4.03 9.93
C ASP A 171 7.29 5.44 9.52
N LEU A 172 7.63 6.26 10.52
CA LEU A 172 8.16 7.60 10.32
C LEU A 172 9.70 7.57 10.44
N LEU A 173 10.36 7.61 9.29
CA LEU A 173 11.80 7.43 9.19
C LEU A 173 12.47 8.79 8.94
N LYS A 174 13.48 9.13 9.74
CA LYS A 174 14.23 10.38 9.63
C LYS A 174 15.65 10.12 9.11
N LYS A 175 16.08 10.90 8.12
CA LYS A 175 17.48 10.98 7.72
C LYS A 175 18.26 11.81 8.74
N LEU A 176 19.34 11.26 9.32
CA LEU A 176 20.21 11.94 10.28
C LEU A 176 21.28 12.77 9.58
#